data_89710b1bb707267058a5408a44b27351
#
_entry.id   89710b1bb707267058a5408a44b27351
#
_cell.length_a   1.000
_cell.length_b   1.000
_cell.length_c   1.000
_cell.angle_alpha   90.00
_cell.angle_beta   90.00
_cell.angle_gamma   90.00
#
_symmetry.space_group_name_H-M   'P 1'
#
loop_
_entity.id
_entity.type
_entity.pdbx_description
1 polymer ?
#
loop_
_entity_poly.entity_id
_entity_poly.type
_entity_poly.pdbx_seq_one_letter_code
_entity_poly.pdbx_strand_id
1 'polypeptide(L)'
;MSYIQGESRQQQSLFPPTLDDFVPADHVCRVIEAFVDKLDMGGLGFQRAEPADTGRPGYDPRDLLKLYLYGYLHQVRSSRRLEAECRRNVEVMWLLGRLSPDYKSIAEFRRMHSEAVTKAGAELVRMARQVGLVRGEWVAIGGSKFRAVSSAGAVGEREAVRRYLDQMNGADEQDEVTIDPSAVAAAIEKLNSDPEPEARFMRMSSGHAPAYNVQTAVDAAYGIIVAHEVTTEATDNRSLLPMAEAAKRALDNPEMLNVVADAGYSNGEQAERCEEQGIVPHAPANRSINNQGDGTLFDRSLFIYDEKTDTFRCPANRMLTRKRVMKHKKTVQYAASAADCSQCPLKPQCTTAERRLLKRHLHDAALQRMNARATAQAMRLRRCTVERPFALLKYVIFGHPRFLLRGLCGAQAEVSLATMAYNLKTMMSVLGVTKLKQELA
;
A
#
# COMPACT_ATOMS: atom_id res chain seq x y z
N MET A 1 2.12 -31.24 51.27
CA MET A 1 2.78 -30.62 50.10
C MET A 1 2.64 -29.11 50.27
N SER A 2 3.73 -28.37 50.25
CA SER A 2 3.71 -26.89 50.27
C SER A 2 3.72 -26.34 48.84
N TYR A 3 3.04 -25.22 48.63
CA TYR A 3 3.10 -24.52 47.35
C TYR A 3 4.49 -23.90 47.15
N ILE A 4 4.93 -23.69 45.90
CA ILE A 4 6.08 -22.89 45.57
C ILE A 4 5.79 -21.47 46.03
N GLN A 5 6.67 -20.89 46.86
CA GLN A 5 6.49 -19.55 47.41
C GLN A 5 7.38 -18.56 46.66
N GLY A 6 6.82 -17.38 46.32
CA GLY A 6 7.56 -16.27 45.80
C GLY A 6 8.28 -15.50 46.90
N GLU A 7 9.12 -14.52 46.46
CA GLU A 7 9.84 -13.63 47.38
C GLU A 7 8.89 -12.64 48.06
N SER A 8 9.29 -12.21 49.26
CA SER A 8 8.56 -11.14 49.96
C SER A 8 8.66 -9.82 49.17
N ARG A 9 7.50 -9.10 49.06
CA ARG A 9 7.47 -7.77 48.41
C ARG A 9 8.35 -6.74 49.11
N GLN A 10 8.75 -6.97 50.34
CA GLN A 10 9.62 -6.12 51.15
C GLN A 10 11.07 -6.61 51.20
N GLN A 11 11.38 -7.72 50.51
CA GLN A 11 12.72 -8.24 50.41
C GLN A 11 13.62 -7.19 49.75
N GLN A 12 14.69 -6.79 50.44
CA GLN A 12 15.73 -5.96 49.89
C GLN A 12 16.86 -6.84 49.36
N SER A 13 17.34 -6.52 48.16
CA SER A 13 18.52 -7.16 47.59
C SER A 13 19.76 -6.33 47.90
N LEU A 14 20.82 -6.99 48.33
CA LEU A 14 22.13 -6.31 48.56
C LEU A 14 22.73 -5.78 47.25
N PHE A 15 22.50 -6.50 46.14
CA PHE A 15 22.87 -6.10 44.79
C PHE A 15 21.58 -6.07 43.93
N PRO A 16 20.94 -4.89 43.81
CA PRO A 16 19.72 -4.79 43.03
C PRO A 16 20.03 -5.07 41.53
N PRO A 17 19.17 -5.82 40.82
CA PRO A 17 19.37 -6.08 39.41
C PRO A 17 19.35 -4.76 38.61
N THR A 18 20.19 -4.67 37.61
CA THR A 18 20.18 -3.58 36.62
C THR A 18 19.05 -3.79 35.61
N LEU A 19 18.68 -2.76 34.87
CA LEU A 19 17.70 -2.94 33.77
C LEU A 19 18.20 -3.95 32.74
N ASP A 20 19.51 -4.03 32.57
CA ASP A 20 20.14 -4.93 31.59
C ASP A 20 19.96 -6.41 31.93
N ASP A 21 19.84 -6.74 33.21
CA ASP A 21 19.61 -8.11 33.67
C ASP A 21 18.20 -8.63 33.33
N PHE A 22 17.24 -7.74 33.07
CA PHE A 22 15.87 -8.08 32.72
C PHE A 22 15.64 -8.28 31.22
N VAL A 23 16.58 -7.85 30.36
CA VAL A 23 16.45 -7.92 28.89
C VAL A 23 17.57 -8.79 28.33
N PRO A 24 17.29 -10.06 28.00
CA PRO A 24 18.29 -11.00 27.47
C PRO A 24 19.01 -10.47 26.22
N ALA A 25 20.19 -10.99 25.97
CA ALA A 25 21.02 -10.55 24.82
C ALA A 25 20.36 -10.84 23.46
N ASP A 26 19.45 -11.82 23.41
CA ASP A 26 18.67 -12.23 22.24
C ASP A 26 17.25 -11.65 22.24
N HIS A 27 16.98 -10.61 23.02
CA HIS A 27 15.67 -9.96 23.08
C HIS A 27 15.47 -8.96 21.93
N VAL A 28 14.22 -8.83 21.46
CA VAL A 28 13.84 -7.92 20.35
C VAL A 28 14.23 -6.46 20.60
N CYS A 29 14.18 -5.99 21.84
CA CYS A 29 14.60 -4.62 22.20
C CYS A 29 16.03 -4.32 21.80
N ARG A 30 16.94 -5.31 21.89
CA ARG A 30 18.34 -5.18 21.46
C ARG A 30 18.49 -4.92 19.97
N VAL A 31 17.58 -5.47 19.16
CA VAL A 31 17.54 -5.21 17.70
C VAL A 31 16.97 -3.83 17.40
N ILE A 32 15.89 -3.43 18.11
CA ILE A 32 15.31 -2.09 17.97
C ILE A 32 16.35 -1.03 18.29
N GLU A 33 17.06 -1.17 19.41
CA GLU A 33 18.13 -0.26 19.82
C GLU A 33 19.23 -0.19 18.76
N ALA A 34 19.82 -1.32 18.38
CA ALA A 34 20.89 -1.38 17.39
C ALA A 34 20.49 -0.75 16.04
N PHE A 35 19.25 -0.96 15.59
CA PHE A 35 18.73 -0.34 14.38
C PHE A 35 18.61 1.18 14.52
N VAL A 36 17.91 1.66 15.55
CA VAL A 36 17.56 3.07 15.68
C VAL A 36 18.80 3.92 16.00
N ASP A 37 19.73 3.40 16.79
CA ASP A 37 20.95 4.12 17.15
C ASP A 37 21.88 4.34 15.95
N LYS A 38 21.78 3.51 14.92
CA LYS A 38 22.54 3.65 13.68
C LYS A 38 21.96 4.69 12.71
N LEU A 39 20.74 5.17 12.95
CA LEU A 39 20.08 6.14 12.07
C LEU A 39 20.66 7.55 12.24
N ASP A 40 20.93 8.21 11.13
CA ASP A 40 21.16 9.66 11.10
C ASP A 40 19.82 10.41 11.21
N MET A 41 19.42 10.68 12.44
CA MET A 41 18.12 11.31 12.71
C MET A 41 17.98 12.69 12.06
N GLY A 42 19.07 13.48 12.03
CA GLY A 42 19.09 14.81 11.40
C GLY A 42 18.93 14.71 9.89
N GLY A 43 19.74 13.87 9.22
CA GLY A 43 19.68 13.64 7.79
C GLY A 43 18.35 13.04 7.31
N LEU A 44 17.66 12.26 8.15
CA LEU A 44 16.33 11.75 7.88
C LEU A 44 15.22 12.81 8.05
N GLY A 45 15.53 13.94 8.71
CA GLY A 45 14.59 15.04 8.89
C GLY A 45 13.76 14.94 10.18
N PHE A 46 14.20 14.19 11.18
CA PHE A 46 13.58 14.23 12.49
C PHE A 46 13.88 15.57 13.17
N GLN A 47 12.85 16.26 13.62
CA GLN A 47 13.00 17.49 14.39
C GLN A 47 13.56 17.17 15.78
N ARG A 48 14.34 18.11 16.33
CA ARG A 48 15.02 17.94 17.63
C ARG A 48 16.02 16.77 17.65
N ALA A 49 16.57 16.42 16.49
CA ALA A 49 17.66 15.44 16.41
C ALA A 49 18.91 15.93 17.14
N GLU A 50 19.09 17.27 17.20
CA GLU A 50 20.10 17.94 18.02
C GLU A 50 19.41 18.67 19.17
N PRO A 51 20.00 18.62 20.39
CA PRO A 51 19.48 19.37 21.53
C PRO A 51 19.47 20.88 21.24
N ALA A 52 18.42 21.57 21.70
CA ALA A 52 18.37 23.03 21.62
C ALA A 52 19.27 23.64 22.74
N ASP A 53 19.94 24.76 22.43
CA ASP A 53 20.82 25.45 23.39
C ASP A 53 20.07 26.05 24.59
N THR A 54 18.78 26.32 24.44
CA THR A 54 17.93 26.96 25.46
C THR A 54 16.52 26.34 25.48
N GLY A 55 15.87 26.47 26.63
CA GLY A 55 14.49 25.98 26.82
C GLY A 55 14.40 24.66 27.55
N ARG A 56 13.21 24.10 27.70
CA ARG A 56 12.99 22.78 28.29
C ARG A 56 13.54 21.70 27.36
N PRO A 57 14.40 20.78 27.83
CA PRO A 57 14.87 19.66 27.01
C PRO A 57 13.72 18.84 26.44
N GLY A 58 13.77 18.57 25.15
CA GLY A 58 12.86 17.61 24.48
C GLY A 58 13.34 16.17 24.67
N TYR A 59 12.47 15.21 24.32
CA TYR A 59 12.89 13.81 24.20
C TYR A 59 13.69 13.64 22.90
N ASP A 60 14.72 12.79 22.94
CA ASP A 60 15.42 12.36 21.74
C ASP A 60 14.42 11.66 20.80
N PRO A 61 14.36 12.04 19.52
CA PRO A 61 13.49 11.36 18.55
C PRO A 61 13.82 9.86 18.41
N ARG A 62 15.05 9.41 18.73
CA ARG A 62 15.41 7.99 18.79
C ARG A 62 14.55 7.24 19.79
N ASP A 63 14.39 7.78 20.99
CA ASP A 63 13.61 7.13 22.06
C ASP A 63 12.15 6.97 21.66
N LEU A 64 11.57 7.99 21.02
CA LEU A 64 10.19 7.93 20.55
C LEU A 64 10.02 6.97 19.36
N LEU A 65 11.00 6.87 18.48
CA LEU A 65 10.98 5.88 17.39
C LEU A 65 11.13 4.46 17.94
N LYS A 66 12.05 4.23 18.90
CA LYS A 66 12.20 2.94 19.61
C LYS A 66 10.87 2.52 20.26
N LEU A 67 10.22 3.46 20.96
CA LEU A 67 8.93 3.22 21.62
C LEU A 67 7.84 2.82 20.61
N TYR A 68 7.75 3.50 19.47
CA TYR A 68 6.78 3.13 18.45
C TYR A 68 7.08 1.77 17.80
N LEU A 69 8.33 1.47 17.49
CA LEU A 69 8.69 0.16 16.93
C LEU A 69 8.35 -0.97 17.91
N TYR A 70 8.68 -0.81 19.18
CA TYR A 70 8.25 -1.73 20.23
C TYR A 70 6.73 -1.88 20.25
N GLY A 71 6.02 -0.76 20.24
CA GLY A 71 4.57 -0.74 20.28
C GLY A 71 3.92 -1.47 19.09
N TYR A 72 4.42 -1.25 17.86
CA TYR A 72 3.89 -1.95 16.69
C TYR A 72 4.19 -3.44 16.69
N LEU A 73 5.36 -3.86 17.19
CA LEU A 73 5.69 -5.28 17.36
C LEU A 73 4.78 -5.98 18.38
N HIS A 74 4.29 -5.25 19.38
CA HIS A 74 3.44 -5.77 20.48
C HIS A 74 1.97 -5.33 20.40
N GLN A 75 1.49 -4.81 19.27
CA GLN A 75 0.10 -4.31 19.06
C GLN A 75 -0.31 -3.15 20.00
N VAL A 76 0.65 -2.38 20.50
CA VAL A 76 0.44 -1.20 21.35
C VAL A 76 0.62 0.06 20.53
N ARG A 77 -0.38 0.44 19.70
CA ARG A 77 -0.31 1.58 18.78
C ARG A 77 -0.81 2.91 19.37
N SER A 78 -1.58 2.86 20.46
CA SER A 78 -2.15 4.05 21.11
C SER A 78 -1.10 4.76 21.96
N SER A 79 -0.95 6.07 21.79
CA SER A 79 -0.01 6.89 22.57
C SER A 79 -0.28 6.83 24.09
N ARG A 80 -1.55 6.77 24.52
CA ARG A 80 -1.91 6.61 25.94
C ARG A 80 -1.51 5.24 26.48
N ARG A 81 -1.63 4.18 25.67
CA ARG A 81 -1.15 2.85 26.08
C ARG A 81 0.38 2.80 26.11
N LEU A 82 1.06 3.43 25.14
CA LEU A 82 2.53 3.54 25.14
C LEU A 82 3.03 4.29 26.37
N GLU A 83 2.41 5.40 26.75
CA GLU A 83 2.72 6.09 28.02
C GLU A 83 2.59 5.16 29.24
N ALA A 84 1.52 4.34 29.29
CA ALA A 84 1.37 3.37 30.38
C ALA A 84 2.45 2.29 30.35
N GLU A 85 2.87 1.82 29.19
CA GLU A 85 3.99 0.86 29.07
C GLU A 85 5.32 1.45 29.59
N CYS A 86 5.60 2.73 29.34
CA CYS A 86 6.80 3.38 29.87
C CYS A 86 6.93 3.32 31.40
N ARG A 87 5.80 3.21 32.11
CA ARG A 87 5.75 3.19 33.59
C ARG A 87 5.71 1.80 34.21
N ARG A 88 5.34 0.77 33.46
CA ARG A 88 5.07 -0.57 34.02
C ARG A 88 5.78 -1.71 33.32
N ASN A 89 6.31 -1.47 32.14
CA ASN A 89 6.95 -2.50 31.33
C ASN A 89 8.46 -2.38 31.39
N VAL A 90 9.13 -3.36 31.95
CA VAL A 90 10.59 -3.33 32.17
C VAL A 90 11.35 -3.31 30.85
N GLU A 91 10.84 -3.92 29.79
CA GLU A 91 11.45 -3.89 28.45
C GLU A 91 11.44 -2.48 27.87
N VAL A 92 10.32 -1.76 28.03
CA VAL A 92 10.20 -0.35 27.61
C VAL A 92 11.04 0.56 28.49
N MET A 93 11.09 0.29 29.82
CA MET A 93 12.00 1.01 30.74
C MET A 93 13.45 0.82 30.33
N TRP A 94 13.85 -0.36 29.94
CA TRP A 94 15.19 -0.63 29.43
C TRP A 94 15.45 0.16 28.15
N LEU A 95 14.52 0.06 27.16
CA LEU A 95 14.65 0.67 25.84
C LEU A 95 14.77 2.20 25.88
N LEU A 96 14.12 2.84 26.87
CA LEU A 96 14.06 4.28 27.03
C LEU A 96 14.90 4.81 28.23
N GLY A 97 15.71 3.98 28.89
CA GLY A 97 16.47 4.42 30.07
C GLY A 97 15.59 4.97 31.20
N ARG A 98 14.38 4.38 31.40
CA ARG A 98 13.33 4.82 32.34
C ARG A 98 12.69 6.17 32.03
N LEU A 99 12.87 6.73 30.82
CA LEU A 99 12.10 7.87 30.39
C LEU A 99 10.62 7.51 30.24
N SER A 100 9.75 8.44 30.61
CA SER A 100 8.29 8.25 30.52
C SER A 100 7.64 9.46 29.83
N PRO A 101 7.77 9.53 28.49
CA PRO A 101 7.11 10.58 27.72
C PRO A 101 5.60 10.52 27.90
N ASP A 102 4.96 11.68 27.98
CA ASP A 102 3.52 11.79 28.06
C ASP A 102 2.86 11.47 26.70
N TYR A 103 1.59 11.07 26.71
CA TYR A 103 0.87 10.64 25.51
C TYR A 103 0.76 11.73 24.42
N LYS A 104 0.83 13.02 24.81
CA LYS A 104 0.76 14.15 23.85
C LYS A 104 2.09 14.22 23.08
N SER A 105 3.22 14.17 23.77
CA SER A 105 4.56 14.11 23.15
C SER A 105 4.70 12.90 22.22
N ILE A 106 4.24 11.73 22.65
CA ILE A 106 4.24 10.51 21.82
C ILE A 106 3.37 10.69 20.56
N ALA A 107 2.15 11.20 20.71
CA ALA A 107 1.24 11.43 19.60
C ALA A 107 1.77 12.49 18.61
N GLU A 108 2.34 13.57 19.14
CA GLU A 108 2.90 14.65 18.33
C GLU A 108 4.09 14.17 17.51
N PHE A 109 5.00 13.39 18.08
CA PHE A 109 6.11 12.80 17.35
C PHE A 109 5.61 12.09 16.07
N ARG A 110 4.65 11.18 16.17
CA ARG A 110 4.12 10.44 15.01
C ARG A 110 3.45 11.36 14.00
N ARG A 111 2.73 12.39 14.48
CA ARG A 111 2.05 13.35 13.62
C ARG A 111 3.03 14.21 12.81
N MET A 112 4.13 14.62 13.42
CA MET A 112 5.09 15.55 12.81
C MET A 112 6.12 14.86 11.91
N HIS A 113 6.42 13.59 12.12
CA HIS A 113 7.56 12.92 11.49
C HIS A 113 7.17 11.82 10.49
N SER A 114 6.00 11.94 9.82
CA SER A 114 5.54 10.93 8.86
C SER A 114 6.56 10.65 7.75
N GLU A 115 7.15 11.70 7.18
CA GLU A 115 8.15 11.58 6.13
C GLU A 115 9.47 11.00 6.65
N ALA A 116 9.95 11.50 7.81
CA ALA A 116 11.18 11.01 8.44
C ALA A 116 11.08 9.52 8.82
N VAL A 117 9.92 9.10 9.34
CA VAL A 117 9.62 7.69 9.64
C VAL A 117 9.63 6.84 8.36
N THR A 118 9.09 7.35 7.26
CA THR A 118 9.14 6.64 5.96
C THR A 118 10.58 6.49 5.47
N LYS A 119 11.41 7.53 5.60
CA LYS A 119 12.85 7.48 5.26
C LYS A 119 13.61 6.50 6.16
N ALA A 120 13.31 6.47 7.47
CA ALA A 120 13.89 5.46 8.38
C ALA A 120 13.56 4.03 7.95
N GLY A 121 12.33 3.80 7.43
CA GLY A 121 11.96 2.53 6.82
C GLY A 121 12.78 2.17 5.58
N ALA A 122 13.11 3.15 4.74
CA ALA A 122 13.98 2.94 3.59
C ALA A 122 15.42 2.57 4.02
N GLU A 123 15.94 3.17 5.10
CA GLU A 123 17.23 2.79 5.68
C GLU A 123 17.22 1.32 6.17
N LEU A 124 16.13 0.88 6.79
CA LEU A 124 16.00 -0.54 7.18
C LEU A 124 16.03 -1.48 5.97
N VAL A 125 15.39 -1.10 4.87
CA VAL A 125 15.44 -1.88 3.61
C VAL A 125 16.86 -1.91 3.05
N ARG A 126 17.57 -0.79 3.09
CA ARG A 126 18.99 -0.73 2.68
C ARG A 126 19.86 -1.66 3.52
N MET A 127 19.69 -1.65 4.85
CA MET A 127 20.39 -2.58 5.76
C MET A 127 20.01 -4.04 5.47
N ALA A 128 18.72 -4.34 5.25
CA ALA A 128 18.28 -5.70 4.88
C ALA A 128 18.93 -6.20 3.59
N ARG A 129 19.17 -5.29 2.64
CA ARG A 129 19.88 -5.61 1.40
C ARG A 129 21.36 -5.87 1.64
N GLN A 130 22.02 -5.07 2.47
CA GLN A 130 23.44 -5.26 2.83
C GLN A 130 23.69 -6.63 3.48
N VAL A 131 22.76 -7.11 4.31
CA VAL A 131 22.85 -8.43 4.94
C VAL A 131 22.30 -9.58 4.08
N GLY A 132 21.98 -9.31 2.80
CA GLY A 132 21.56 -10.33 1.83
C GLY A 132 20.12 -10.82 1.93
N LEU A 133 19.26 -10.10 2.65
CA LEU A 133 17.83 -10.44 2.80
C LEU A 133 16.93 -9.84 1.71
N VAL A 134 17.49 -9.04 0.83
CA VAL A 134 16.81 -8.46 -0.34
C VAL A 134 17.68 -8.73 -1.56
N ARG A 135 17.13 -9.41 -2.56
CA ARG A 135 17.85 -9.77 -3.80
C ARG A 135 17.57 -8.83 -4.96
N GLY A 136 16.36 -8.28 -5.03
CA GLY A 136 15.99 -7.35 -6.09
C GLY A 136 15.78 -7.98 -7.47
N GLU A 137 15.59 -9.29 -7.56
CA GLU A 137 15.34 -10.00 -8.83
C GLU A 137 13.84 -10.01 -9.17
N TRP A 138 13.01 -10.31 -8.17
CA TRP A 138 11.57 -10.41 -8.26
C TRP A 138 10.89 -9.65 -7.14
N VAL A 139 9.96 -8.78 -7.51
CA VAL A 139 9.12 -8.04 -6.57
C VAL A 139 7.66 -8.35 -6.84
N ALA A 140 6.91 -8.63 -5.79
CA ALA A 140 5.47 -8.79 -5.87
C ALA A 140 4.75 -7.54 -5.37
N ILE A 141 3.82 -7.01 -6.17
CA ILE A 141 3.00 -5.86 -5.80
C ILE A 141 1.61 -6.33 -5.42
N GLY A 142 1.07 -5.74 -4.36
CA GLY A 142 -0.29 -5.97 -3.93
C GLY A 142 -0.88 -4.82 -3.15
N GLY A 143 -2.22 -4.74 -3.18
CA GLY A 143 -3.00 -3.74 -2.47
C GLY A 143 -3.95 -4.37 -1.46
N SER A 144 -4.19 -3.66 -0.37
CA SER A 144 -5.18 -4.08 0.62
C SER A 144 -5.83 -2.91 1.33
N LYS A 145 -7.13 -3.03 1.59
CA LYS A 145 -7.90 -1.94 2.18
C LYS A 145 -7.81 -1.97 3.71
N PHE A 146 -7.60 -0.78 4.30
CA PHE A 146 -7.59 -0.54 5.74
C PHE A 146 -8.63 0.53 6.07
N ARG A 147 -9.43 0.32 7.11
CA ARG A 147 -10.48 1.26 7.49
C ARG A 147 -9.89 2.58 7.96
N ALA A 148 -10.49 3.66 7.47
CA ALA A 148 -10.22 5.02 7.94
C ALA A 148 -10.81 5.25 9.34
N VAL A 149 -10.48 6.38 9.95
CA VAL A 149 -11.04 6.80 11.25
C VAL A 149 -12.45 7.33 11.07
N SER A 150 -12.73 8.01 9.97
CA SER A 150 -14.03 8.63 9.67
C SER A 150 -15.19 7.62 9.68
N SER A 151 -16.36 8.10 10.08
CA SER A 151 -17.60 7.33 10.04
C SER A 151 -18.17 7.24 8.62
N ALA A 152 -18.99 6.22 8.37
CA ALA A 152 -19.67 6.06 7.09
C ALA A 152 -20.60 7.25 6.76
N GLY A 153 -21.28 7.81 7.76
CA GLY A 153 -22.15 8.97 7.59
C GLY A 153 -21.37 10.20 7.11
N ALA A 154 -20.26 10.54 7.78
CA ALA A 154 -19.44 11.69 7.41
C ALA A 154 -18.87 11.58 5.98
N VAL A 155 -18.41 10.38 5.58
CA VAL A 155 -17.91 10.16 4.21
C VAL A 155 -19.04 10.20 3.19
N GLY A 156 -20.22 9.64 3.51
CA GLY A 156 -21.39 9.68 2.63
C GLY A 156 -21.87 11.10 2.33
N GLU A 157 -21.95 11.95 3.35
CA GLU A 157 -22.28 13.36 3.18
C GLU A 157 -21.27 14.09 2.30
N ARG A 158 -19.99 13.89 2.54
CA ARG A 158 -18.92 14.51 1.75
C ARG A 158 -18.95 14.06 0.29
N GLU A 159 -19.16 12.78 0.02
CA GLU A 159 -19.28 12.29 -1.35
C GLU A 159 -20.52 12.82 -2.06
N ALA A 160 -21.61 13.06 -1.34
CA ALA A 160 -22.79 13.74 -1.87
C ALA A 160 -22.48 15.19 -2.25
N VAL A 161 -21.79 15.92 -1.38
CA VAL A 161 -21.33 17.30 -1.66
C VAL A 161 -20.40 17.35 -2.87
N ARG A 162 -19.45 16.43 -2.98
CA ARG A 162 -18.54 16.37 -4.14
C ARG A 162 -19.29 16.09 -5.44
N ARG A 163 -20.20 15.13 -5.43
CA ARG A 163 -21.05 14.85 -6.62
C ARG A 163 -21.84 16.07 -7.05
N TYR A 164 -22.38 16.80 -6.10
CA TYR A 164 -23.07 18.06 -6.37
C TYR A 164 -22.16 19.08 -7.05
N LEU A 165 -20.94 19.31 -6.51
CA LEU A 165 -19.96 20.22 -7.10
C LEU A 165 -19.48 19.74 -8.49
N ASP A 166 -19.26 18.44 -8.68
CA ASP A 166 -18.87 17.86 -9.97
C ASP A 166 -19.97 18.03 -11.02
N GLN A 167 -21.25 17.87 -10.64
CA GLN A 167 -22.39 18.14 -11.51
C GLN A 167 -22.45 19.60 -11.93
N MET A 168 -22.19 20.52 -11.00
CA MET A 168 -22.17 21.95 -11.31
C MET A 168 -21.02 22.34 -12.25
N ASN A 169 -19.83 21.77 -12.05
CA ASN A 169 -18.69 22.00 -12.93
C ASN A 169 -18.81 21.34 -14.31
N GLY A 170 -19.66 20.33 -14.43
CA GLY A 170 -19.92 19.61 -15.68
C GLY A 170 -21.17 20.07 -16.43
N ALA A 171 -21.97 20.98 -15.88
CA ALA A 171 -23.08 21.60 -16.57
C ALA A 171 -22.52 22.51 -17.69
N ASP A 172 -22.83 22.18 -18.94
CA ASP A 172 -22.52 23.04 -20.09
C ASP A 172 -23.21 24.39 -19.91
N GLU A 173 -22.59 25.47 -20.41
CA GLU A 173 -23.09 26.86 -20.33
C GLU A 173 -24.52 27.06 -20.91
N GLN A 174 -25.12 26.01 -21.44
CA GLN A 174 -26.48 26.03 -22.03
C GLN A 174 -27.59 25.53 -21.11
N ASP A 175 -27.25 24.90 -19.99
CA ASP A 175 -28.25 24.55 -18.97
C ASP A 175 -28.37 25.69 -17.95
N GLU A 176 -29.52 26.40 -17.94
CA GLU A 176 -29.87 27.37 -16.89
C GLU A 176 -30.01 26.67 -15.53
N VAL A 177 -28.92 26.19 -14.99
CA VAL A 177 -28.85 25.77 -13.60
C VAL A 177 -28.64 27.01 -12.77
N THR A 178 -29.68 27.45 -12.05
CA THR A 178 -29.61 28.56 -11.10
C THR A 178 -28.69 28.10 -9.94
N ILE A 179 -27.42 28.45 -10.05
CA ILE A 179 -26.40 28.15 -9.03
C ILE A 179 -26.64 29.10 -7.87
N ASP A 180 -26.96 28.58 -6.67
CA ASP A 180 -26.95 29.35 -5.44
C ASP A 180 -25.50 29.46 -4.93
N PRO A 181 -24.86 30.65 -5.02
CA PRO A 181 -23.46 30.82 -4.58
C PRO A 181 -23.29 30.56 -3.07
N SER A 182 -24.32 30.74 -2.28
CA SER A 182 -24.28 30.50 -0.84
C SER A 182 -24.26 29.02 -0.51
N ALA A 183 -25.02 28.22 -1.24
CA ALA A 183 -25.01 26.76 -1.12
C ALA A 183 -23.66 26.17 -1.54
N VAL A 184 -23.03 26.70 -2.59
CA VAL A 184 -21.68 26.31 -3.02
C VAL A 184 -20.63 26.65 -1.97
N ALA A 185 -20.67 27.89 -1.44
CA ALA A 185 -19.75 28.32 -0.39
C ALA A 185 -19.87 27.44 0.86
N ALA A 186 -21.09 27.15 1.31
CA ALA A 186 -21.35 26.26 2.45
C ALA A 186 -20.85 24.80 2.18
N ALA A 187 -21.01 24.30 0.97
CA ALA A 187 -20.51 22.98 0.57
C ALA A 187 -18.98 22.92 0.60
N ILE A 188 -18.31 23.95 0.10
CA ILE A 188 -16.84 24.07 0.12
C ILE A 188 -16.33 24.18 1.56
N GLU A 189 -16.96 24.99 2.40
CA GLU A 189 -16.59 25.13 3.81
C GLU A 189 -16.73 23.81 4.55
N LYS A 190 -17.80 23.05 4.31
CA LYS A 190 -17.99 21.71 4.89
C LYS A 190 -16.92 20.72 4.45
N LEU A 191 -16.48 20.76 3.19
CA LEU A 191 -15.37 19.93 2.71
C LEU A 191 -14.03 20.31 3.35
N ASN A 192 -13.78 21.62 3.51
CA ASN A 192 -12.54 22.13 4.08
C ASN A 192 -12.44 21.89 5.59
N SER A 193 -13.56 21.80 6.30
CA SER A 193 -13.62 21.50 7.74
C SER A 193 -13.55 20.00 8.06
N ASP A 194 -13.61 19.13 7.07
CA ASP A 194 -13.53 17.68 7.29
C ASP A 194 -12.10 17.26 7.72
N PRO A 195 -11.94 16.66 8.89
CA PRO A 195 -10.62 16.26 9.40
C PRO A 195 -9.99 15.08 8.64
N GLU A 196 -10.71 14.45 7.72
CA GLU A 196 -10.22 13.31 6.92
C GLU A 196 -10.81 13.35 5.50
N PRO A 197 -10.53 14.42 4.73
CA PRO A 197 -11.19 14.69 3.45
C PRO A 197 -10.86 13.70 2.36
N GLU A 198 -9.77 12.94 2.49
CA GLU A 198 -9.29 12.01 1.47
C GLU A 198 -9.92 10.61 1.57
N ALA A 199 -10.45 10.22 2.73
CA ALA A 199 -11.02 8.87 2.91
C ALA A 199 -12.19 8.62 1.94
N ARG A 200 -12.23 7.45 1.33
CA ARG A 200 -13.22 7.04 0.32
C ARG A 200 -13.96 5.78 0.75
N PHE A 201 -15.19 5.59 0.24
CA PHE A 201 -15.83 4.30 0.34
C PHE A 201 -15.11 3.28 -0.53
N MET A 202 -14.65 2.21 0.08
CA MET A 202 -13.99 1.10 -0.62
C MET A 202 -14.66 -0.22 -0.26
N ARG A 203 -14.66 -1.15 -1.23
CA ARG A 203 -15.14 -2.51 -0.99
C ARG A 203 -14.15 -3.25 -0.11
N MET A 204 -14.65 -3.80 0.98
CA MET A 204 -13.93 -4.66 1.93
C MET A 204 -14.61 -6.03 2.02
N SER A 205 -14.02 -6.98 2.72
CA SER A 205 -14.63 -8.30 2.96
C SER A 205 -15.98 -8.23 3.69
N SER A 206 -16.18 -7.21 4.54
CA SER A 206 -17.40 -6.97 5.32
C SER A 206 -18.38 -5.98 4.68
N GLY A 207 -18.24 -5.68 3.38
CA GLY A 207 -19.06 -4.68 2.69
C GLY A 207 -18.28 -3.42 2.31
N HIS A 208 -18.97 -2.27 2.21
CA HIS A 208 -18.33 -0.98 1.90
C HIS A 208 -18.07 -0.19 3.18
N ALA A 209 -16.88 0.37 3.32
CA ALA A 209 -16.52 1.22 4.44
C ALA A 209 -15.55 2.34 4.00
N PRO A 210 -15.50 3.47 4.75
CA PRO A 210 -14.43 4.44 4.61
C PRO A 210 -13.07 3.78 4.82
N ALA A 211 -12.19 3.91 3.84
CA ALA A 211 -10.91 3.22 3.85
C ALA A 211 -9.86 3.94 3.01
N TYR A 212 -8.63 3.54 3.21
CA TYR A 212 -7.49 3.79 2.34
C TYR A 212 -7.01 2.46 1.74
N ASN A 213 -6.39 2.55 0.58
CA ASN A 213 -5.76 1.43 -0.09
C ASN A 213 -4.26 1.44 0.18
N VAL A 214 -3.79 0.48 0.95
CA VAL A 214 -2.37 0.29 1.25
C VAL A 214 -1.77 -0.59 0.16
N GLN A 215 -0.80 -0.05 -0.55
CA GLN A 215 -0.01 -0.75 -1.56
C GLN A 215 1.32 -1.17 -0.96
N THR A 216 1.81 -2.35 -1.32
CA THR A 216 3.14 -2.84 -0.93
C THR A 216 3.85 -3.47 -2.12
N ALA A 217 5.16 -3.25 -2.18
CA ALA A 217 6.07 -3.97 -3.04
C ALA A 217 6.99 -4.83 -2.17
N VAL A 218 6.99 -6.12 -2.39
CA VAL A 218 7.63 -7.11 -1.52
C VAL A 218 8.68 -7.89 -2.33
N ASP A 219 9.94 -7.88 -1.88
CA ASP A 219 10.98 -8.72 -2.46
C ASP A 219 10.69 -10.20 -2.22
N ALA A 220 10.80 -11.01 -3.27
CA ALA A 220 10.37 -12.41 -3.24
C ALA A 220 11.34 -13.34 -2.51
N ALA A 221 12.57 -12.92 -2.21
CA ALA A 221 13.57 -13.78 -1.61
C ALA A 221 13.21 -14.18 -0.17
N TYR A 222 12.92 -13.19 0.67
CA TYR A 222 12.59 -13.41 2.08
C TYR A 222 11.32 -12.68 2.55
N GLY A 223 10.60 -12.04 1.63
CA GLY A 223 9.35 -11.35 1.93
C GLY A 223 9.52 -9.99 2.62
N ILE A 224 10.66 -9.32 2.42
CA ILE A 224 10.88 -7.95 2.90
C ILE A 224 10.05 -6.97 2.07
N ILE A 225 9.29 -6.10 2.72
CA ILE A 225 8.56 -5.01 2.07
C ILE A 225 9.58 -3.92 1.74
N VAL A 226 9.85 -3.74 0.44
CA VAL A 226 10.85 -2.76 -0.05
C VAL A 226 10.26 -1.39 -0.32
N ALA A 227 8.96 -1.32 -0.63
CA ALA A 227 8.24 -0.06 -0.79
C ALA A 227 6.78 -0.22 -0.36
N HIS A 228 6.17 0.88 0.09
CA HIS A 228 4.76 0.94 0.44
C HIS A 228 4.20 2.34 0.19
N GLU A 229 2.91 2.41 -0.07
CA GLU A 229 2.19 3.66 -0.28
C GLU A 229 0.76 3.51 0.22
N VAL A 230 0.20 4.60 0.76
CA VAL A 230 -1.22 4.68 1.10
C VAL A 230 -1.90 5.58 0.08
N THR A 231 -2.95 5.06 -0.58
CA THR A 231 -3.67 5.81 -1.61
C THR A 231 -5.16 5.91 -1.30
N THR A 232 -5.82 6.84 -1.95
CA THR A 232 -7.28 7.03 -1.91
C THR A 232 -7.98 6.32 -3.08
N GLU A 233 -7.21 5.67 -3.96
CA GLU A 233 -7.75 4.96 -5.10
C GLU A 233 -8.43 3.66 -4.67
N ALA A 234 -9.71 3.52 -5.00
CA ALA A 234 -10.49 2.33 -4.64
C ALA A 234 -10.05 1.07 -5.40
N THR A 235 -9.38 1.24 -6.54
CA THR A 235 -8.87 0.15 -7.40
C THR A 235 -7.35 0.25 -7.54
N ASP A 236 -6.73 -0.87 -7.90
CA ASP A 236 -5.26 -0.97 -8.00
C ASP A 236 -4.76 -0.65 -9.42
N ASN A 237 -5.65 -0.31 -10.34
CA ASN A 237 -5.38 -0.15 -11.77
C ASN A 237 -4.32 0.93 -12.11
N ARG A 238 -4.13 1.90 -11.22
CA ARG A 238 -3.15 2.98 -11.40
C ARG A 238 -1.90 2.83 -10.53
N SER A 239 -1.78 1.74 -9.78
CA SER A 239 -0.71 1.57 -8.79
C SER A 239 0.47 0.73 -9.28
N LEU A 240 0.40 0.12 -10.47
CA LEU A 240 1.49 -0.72 -11.00
C LEU A 240 2.79 0.06 -11.15
N LEU A 241 2.77 1.11 -11.97
CA LEU A 241 3.96 1.91 -12.27
C LEU A 241 4.52 2.61 -11.03
N PRO A 242 3.73 3.39 -10.24
CA PRO A 242 4.26 4.06 -9.05
C PRO A 242 4.93 3.11 -8.06
N MET A 243 4.31 1.97 -7.81
CA MET A 243 4.87 0.97 -6.88
C MET A 243 6.10 0.26 -7.42
N ALA A 244 6.13 -0.02 -8.72
CA ALA A 244 7.29 -0.63 -9.38
C ALA A 244 8.50 0.32 -9.42
N GLU A 245 8.27 1.61 -9.70
CA GLU A 245 9.30 2.65 -9.61
C GLU A 245 9.82 2.84 -8.18
N ALA A 246 8.92 2.84 -7.19
CA ALA A 246 9.32 2.94 -5.79
C ALA A 246 10.17 1.73 -5.36
N ALA A 247 9.78 0.53 -5.77
CA ALA A 247 10.57 -0.68 -5.53
C ALA A 247 11.94 -0.61 -6.23
N LYS A 248 11.98 -0.18 -7.50
CA LYS A 248 13.22 -0.04 -8.26
C LYS A 248 14.19 0.92 -7.59
N ARG A 249 13.70 2.08 -7.12
CA ARG A 249 14.51 3.03 -6.33
C ARG A 249 15.04 2.44 -5.03
N ALA A 250 14.20 1.73 -4.27
CA ALA A 250 14.60 1.08 -3.02
C ALA A 250 15.64 -0.03 -3.22
N LEU A 251 15.76 -0.55 -4.43
CA LEU A 251 16.70 -1.58 -4.85
C LEU A 251 17.95 -1.01 -5.57
N ASP A 252 18.23 0.29 -5.46
CA ASP A 252 19.32 1.01 -6.14
C ASP A 252 19.27 0.93 -7.67
N ASN A 253 18.05 1.01 -8.23
CA ASN A 253 17.82 1.10 -9.65
C ASN A 253 18.49 -0.02 -10.49
N PRO A 254 18.21 -1.30 -10.25
CA PRO A 254 18.73 -2.38 -11.07
C PRO A 254 18.37 -2.16 -12.55
N GLU A 255 19.22 -2.62 -13.48
CA GLU A 255 18.94 -2.52 -14.91
C GLU A 255 17.60 -3.14 -15.28
N MET A 256 17.31 -4.31 -14.74
CA MET A 256 16.06 -5.04 -14.95
C MET A 256 15.44 -5.48 -13.62
N LEU A 257 14.12 -5.26 -13.48
CA LEU A 257 13.35 -5.68 -12.32
C LEU A 257 12.09 -6.42 -12.77
N ASN A 258 11.93 -7.68 -12.36
CA ASN A 258 10.70 -8.41 -12.59
C ASN A 258 9.65 -8.07 -11.52
N VAL A 259 8.46 -7.67 -11.95
CA VAL A 259 7.36 -7.27 -11.08
C VAL A 259 6.14 -8.12 -11.34
N VAL A 260 5.65 -8.84 -10.33
CA VAL A 260 4.44 -9.65 -10.41
C VAL A 260 3.27 -8.98 -9.68
N ALA A 261 2.11 -8.89 -10.33
CA ALA A 261 0.89 -8.30 -9.78
C ALA A 261 -0.35 -9.10 -10.21
N ASP A 262 -1.52 -8.83 -9.60
CA ASP A 262 -2.77 -9.46 -10.02
C ASP A 262 -3.47 -8.70 -11.15
N ALA A 263 -4.62 -9.23 -11.59
CA ALA A 263 -5.41 -8.65 -12.68
C ALA A 263 -5.92 -7.22 -12.38
N GLY A 264 -6.00 -6.83 -11.11
CA GLY A 264 -6.39 -5.47 -10.69
C GLY A 264 -5.42 -4.40 -11.19
N TYR A 265 -4.16 -4.76 -11.41
CA TYR A 265 -3.10 -3.88 -11.92
C TYR A 265 -3.00 -3.85 -13.45
N SER A 266 -3.85 -4.57 -14.16
CA SER A 266 -3.80 -4.67 -15.62
C SER A 266 -4.11 -3.33 -16.29
N ASN A 267 -3.07 -2.60 -16.69
CA ASN A 267 -3.13 -1.28 -17.33
C ASN A 267 -2.03 -1.18 -18.39
N GLY A 268 -2.43 -1.04 -19.65
CA GLY A 268 -1.49 -1.07 -20.78
C GLY A 268 -0.52 0.10 -20.82
N GLU A 269 -0.97 1.31 -20.47
CA GLU A 269 -0.09 2.49 -20.42
C GLU A 269 0.98 2.34 -19.33
N GLN A 270 0.58 1.86 -18.14
CA GLN A 270 1.54 1.63 -17.07
C GLN A 270 2.50 0.48 -17.39
N ALA A 271 2.00 -0.57 -18.06
CA ALA A 271 2.84 -1.67 -18.50
C ALA A 271 3.92 -1.22 -19.50
N GLU A 272 3.55 -0.39 -20.48
CA GLU A 272 4.50 0.17 -21.46
C GLU A 272 5.55 1.04 -20.78
N ARG A 273 5.12 1.96 -19.91
CA ARG A 273 6.05 2.83 -19.16
C ARG A 273 6.95 2.05 -18.19
N CYS A 274 6.50 0.94 -17.64
CA CYS A 274 7.36 0.02 -16.88
C CYS A 274 8.47 -0.54 -17.78
N GLU A 275 8.11 -1.06 -18.97
CA GLU A 275 9.07 -1.65 -19.91
C GLU A 275 10.12 -0.63 -20.37
N GLU A 276 9.73 0.62 -20.62
CA GLU A 276 10.64 1.73 -20.97
C GLU A 276 11.70 2.01 -19.90
N GLN A 277 11.39 1.67 -18.65
CA GLN A 277 12.29 1.87 -17.50
C GLN A 277 13.04 0.59 -17.08
N GLY A 278 13.02 -0.47 -17.90
CA GLY A 278 13.64 -1.75 -17.54
C GLY A 278 12.88 -2.52 -16.44
N ILE A 279 11.61 -2.21 -16.22
CA ILE A 279 10.73 -2.96 -15.33
C ILE A 279 9.90 -3.92 -16.19
N VAL A 280 9.92 -5.20 -15.85
CA VAL A 280 9.23 -6.26 -16.59
C VAL A 280 7.97 -6.67 -15.82
N PRO A 281 6.78 -6.13 -16.16
CA PRO A 281 5.56 -6.44 -15.45
C PRO A 281 4.96 -7.78 -15.90
N HIS A 282 4.46 -8.53 -14.92
CA HIS A 282 3.76 -9.81 -15.07
C HIS A 282 2.40 -9.72 -14.37
N ALA A 283 1.35 -9.37 -15.09
CA ALA A 283 0.00 -9.33 -14.55
C ALA A 283 -0.99 -9.91 -15.56
N PRO A 284 -1.96 -10.74 -15.12
CA PRO A 284 -2.94 -11.33 -16.04
C PRO A 284 -3.90 -10.25 -16.56
N ALA A 285 -4.40 -10.44 -17.76
CA ALA A 285 -5.39 -9.55 -18.34
C ALA A 285 -6.65 -9.48 -17.49
N ASN A 286 -7.20 -8.27 -17.36
CA ASN A 286 -8.50 -8.10 -16.75
C ASN A 286 -9.59 -8.62 -17.69
N ARG A 287 -10.25 -9.71 -17.30
CA ARG A 287 -11.26 -10.40 -18.10
C ARG A 287 -12.50 -9.54 -18.42
N SER A 288 -12.76 -8.47 -17.67
CA SER A 288 -13.96 -7.64 -17.81
C SER A 288 -13.97 -6.75 -19.06
N ILE A 289 -12.86 -6.57 -19.78
CA ILE A 289 -12.76 -5.58 -20.87
C ILE A 289 -13.53 -5.99 -22.12
N ASN A 290 -13.74 -7.28 -22.36
CA ASN A 290 -14.40 -7.78 -23.57
C ASN A 290 -15.45 -8.88 -23.35
N ASN A 291 -15.80 -9.20 -22.12
CA ASN A 291 -16.85 -10.17 -21.83
C ASN A 291 -18.23 -9.53 -22.04
N GLN A 292 -18.92 -9.94 -23.09
CA GLN A 292 -20.34 -9.66 -23.25
C GLN A 292 -21.15 -10.81 -22.65
N GLY A 293 -21.88 -10.52 -21.58
CA GLY A 293 -22.77 -11.50 -20.95
C GLY A 293 -22.08 -12.50 -20.00
N ASP A 294 -22.64 -13.67 -19.90
CA ASP A 294 -22.29 -14.77 -18.99
C ASP A 294 -21.09 -15.64 -19.43
N GLY A 295 -20.37 -15.21 -20.45
CA GLY A 295 -19.22 -15.94 -20.99
C GLY A 295 -19.58 -16.93 -22.10
N THR A 296 -20.85 -16.97 -22.57
CA THR A 296 -21.28 -17.85 -23.63
C THR A 296 -20.94 -17.33 -25.04
N LEU A 297 -20.64 -16.03 -25.17
CA LEU A 297 -20.31 -15.39 -26.45
C LEU A 297 -18.77 -15.45 -26.70
N PHE A 298 -18.41 -15.44 -27.99
CA PHE A 298 -17.02 -15.45 -28.43
C PHE A 298 -16.17 -14.40 -27.70
N ASP A 299 -15.09 -14.87 -27.06
CA ASP A 299 -14.07 -14.03 -26.43
C ASP A 299 -13.27 -13.27 -27.51
N ARG A 300 -12.67 -12.16 -27.10
CA ARG A 300 -11.82 -11.35 -27.99
C ARG A 300 -10.65 -12.13 -28.58
N SER A 301 -10.12 -13.11 -27.89
CA SER A 301 -8.99 -13.94 -28.35
C SER A 301 -9.25 -14.66 -29.66
N LEU A 302 -10.53 -14.88 -30.01
CA LEU A 302 -10.93 -15.47 -31.29
C LEU A 302 -10.92 -14.48 -32.46
N PHE A 303 -10.68 -13.20 -32.20
CA PHE A 303 -10.59 -12.14 -33.20
C PHE A 303 -9.13 -11.77 -33.43
N ILE A 304 -8.65 -11.95 -34.64
CA ILE A 304 -7.24 -11.72 -35.00
C ILE A 304 -7.07 -10.25 -35.39
N TYR A 305 -6.18 -9.55 -34.68
CA TYR A 305 -5.81 -8.18 -35.00
C TYR A 305 -4.73 -8.15 -36.08
N ASP A 306 -4.96 -7.35 -37.11
CA ASP A 306 -3.97 -7.03 -38.14
C ASP A 306 -3.45 -5.60 -37.93
N GLU A 307 -2.21 -5.48 -37.52
CA GLU A 307 -1.58 -4.19 -37.23
C GLU A 307 -1.38 -3.33 -38.48
N LYS A 308 -1.13 -3.98 -39.65
CA LYS A 308 -0.87 -3.25 -40.89
C LYS A 308 -2.10 -2.52 -41.43
N THR A 309 -3.28 -3.12 -41.23
CA THR A 309 -4.56 -2.56 -41.69
C THR A 309 -5.36 -1.90 -40.59
N ASP A 310 -4.90 -1.97 -39.33
CA ASP A 310 -5.62 -1.53 -38.13
C ASP A 310 -7.06 -2.06 -38.08
N THR A 311 -7.23 -3.37 -38.29
CA THR A 311 -8.52 -4.07 -38.32
C THR A 311 -8.49 -5.37 -37.53
N PHE A 312 -9.68 -5.89 -37.17
CA PHE A 312 -9.83 -7.24 -36.64
C PHE A 312 -10.50 -8.15 -37.66
N ARG A 313 -10.07 -9.41 -37.70
CA ARG A 313 -10.73 -10.49 -38.44
C ARG A 313 -11.51 -11.35 -37.45
N CYS A 314 -12.82 -11.52 -37.70
CA CYS A 314 -13.69 -12.34 -36.86
C CYS A 314 -13.59 -13.85 -37.22
N PRO A 315 -14.13 -14.77 -36.39
CA PRO A 315 -14.15 -16.21 -36.68
C PRO A 315 -14.85 -16.60 -38.00
N ALA A 316 -15.78 -15.76 -38.46
CA ALA A 316 -16.42 -15.92 -39.77
C ALA A 316 -15.62 -15.25 -40.92
N ASN A 317 -14.35 -14.91 -40.69
CA ASN A 317 -13.43 -14.29 -41.65
C ASN A 317 -13.92 -12.92 -42.23
N ARG A 318 -14.75 -12.19 -41.45
CA ARG A 318 -15.18 -10.82 -41.79
C ARG A 318 -14.36 -9.80 -41.02
N MET A 319 -14.23 -8.59 -41.61
CA MET A 319 -13.39 -7.52 -41.07
C MET A 319 -14.19 -6.61 -40.14
N LEU A 320 -13.60 -6.27 -38.99
CA LEU A 320 -14.08 -5.20 -38.15
C LEU A 320 -13.12 -4.00 -38.32
N THR A 321 -13.69 -2.88 -38.76
CA THR A 321 -12.95 -1.66 -39.05
C THR A 321 -13.00 -0.70 -37.87
N ARG A 322 -11.95 0.09 -37.73
CA ARG A 322 -11.86 1.16 -36.72
C ARG A 322 -13.01 2.16 -36.88
N LYS A 323 -13.67 2.52 -35.80
CA LYS A 323 -14.82 3.46 -35.81
C LYS A 323 -14.48 4.74 -35.05
N ARG A 324 -14.07 4.63 -33.79
CA ARG A 324 -13.77 5.82 -32.98
C ARG A 324 -12.71 5.53 -31.92
N VAL A 325 -12.01 6.59 -31.52
CA VAL A 325 -11.10 6.60 -30.36
C VAL A 325 -11.84 7.20 -29.18
N MET A 326 -11.91 6.47 -28.08
CA MET A 326 -12.44 6.94 -26.80
C MET A 326 -11.26 7.38 -25.92
N LYS A 327 -10.83 8.64 -26.08
CA LYS A 327 -9.62 9.17 -25.40
C LYS A 327 -9.66 8.98 -23.86
N HIS A 328 -10.81 9.30 -23.23
CA HIS A 328 -10.99 9.17 -21.77
C HIS A 328 -10.87 7.72 -21.26
N LYS A 329 -11.20 6.72 -22.12
CA LYS A 329 -11.06 5.28 -21.82
C LYS A 329 -9.79 4.67 -22.39
N LYS A 330 -8.97 5.45 -23.08
CA LYS A 330 -7.74 5.01 -23.79
C LYS A 330 -7.99 3.76 -24.66
N THR A 331 -9.15 3.71 -25.34
CA THR A 331 -9.57 2.57 -26.17
C THR A 331 -9.99 3.01 -27.56
N VAL A 332 -9.73 2.14 -28.51
CA VAL A 332 -10.22 2.23 -29.88
C VAL A 332 -11.37 1.23 -30.05
N GLN A 333 -12.47 1.67 -30.65
CA GLN A 333 -13.61 0.80 -30.96
C GLN A 333 -13.56 0.37 -32.41
N TYR A 334 -13.71 -0.93 -32.63
CA TYR A 334 -13.83 -1.57 -33.94
C TYR A 334 -15.23 -2.17 -34.07
N ALA A 335 -15.77 -2.14 -35.28
CA ALA A 335 -17.11 -2.68 -35.55
C ALA A 335 -17.12 -3.47 -36.85
N ALA A 336 -17.82 -4.59 -36.85
CA ALA A 336 -18.21 -5.29 -38.07
C ALA A 336 -19.26 -4.50 -38.86
N SER A 337 -19.46 -4.82 -40.14
CA SER A 337 -20.62 -4.36 -40.90
C SER A 337 -21.89 -5.00 -40.35
N ALA A 338 -23.00 -4.23 -40.26
CA ALA A 338 -24.30 -4.78 -39.88
C ALA A 338 -24.82 -5.81 -40.91
N ALA A 339 -24.58 -5.55 -42.19
CA ALA A 339 -24.92 -6.47 -43.26
C ALA A 339 -24.18 -7.82 -43.15
N ASP A 340 -22.89 -7.80 -42.83
CA ASP A 340 -22.10 -9.02 -42.62
C ASP A 340 -22.59 -9.83 -41.40
N CYS A 341 -22.96 -9.14 -40.32
CA CYS A 341 -23.44 -9.79 -39.10
C CYS A 341 -24.87 -10.32 -39.23
N SER A 342 -25.74 -9.66 -40.00
CA SER A 342 -27.13 -10.12 -40.20
C SER A 342 -27.21 -11.46 -40.90
N GLN A 343 -26.27 -11.76 -41.80
CA GLN A 343 -26.21 -13.01 -42.57
C GLN A 343 -25.22 -14.04 -41.97
N CYS A 344 -24.64 -13.77 -40.82
CA CYS A 344 -23.62 -14.61 -40.26
C CYS A 344 -24.22 -15.79 -39.48
N PRO A 345 -23.89 -17.05 -39.79
CA PRO A 345 -24.39 -18.21 -39.08
C PRO A 345 -23.83 -18.31 -37.64
N LEU A 346 -22.68 -17.66 -37.37
CA LEU A 346 -22.06 -17.63 -36.06
C LEU A 346 -22.57 -16.47 -35.17
N LYS A 347 -23.48 -15.63 -35.65
CA LYS A 347 -23.98 -14.47 -34.90
C LYS A 347 -24.53 -14.84 -33.51
N PRO A 348 -25.32 -15.93 -33.31
CA PRO A 348 -25.82 -16.29 -31.99
C PRO A 348 -24.74 -16.56 -30.94
N GLN A 349 -23.58 -17.08 -31.39
CA GLN A 349 -22.41 -17.34 -30.52
C GLN A 349 -21.49 -16.12 -30.41
N CYS A 350 -21.73 -15.08 -31.21
CA CYS A 350 -20.81 -13.94 -31.31
C CYS A 350 -21.35 -12.69 -30.61
N THR A 351 -22.60 -12.29 -30.85
CA THR A 351 -23.17 -11.06 -30.30
C THR A 351 -24.69 -11.07 -30.30
N THR A 352 -25.29 -10.53 -29.25
CA THR A 352 -26.73 -10.25 -29.17
C THR A 352 -27.11 -8.91 -29.81
N ALA A 353 -26.12 -8.05 -30.11
CA ALA A 353 -26.33 -6.75 -30.73
C ALA A 353 -26.51 -6.90 -32.28
N GLU A 354 -26.89 -5.80 -32.93
CA GLU A 354 -27.00 -5.73 -34.40
C GLU A 354 -25.71 -6.19 -35.10
N ARG A 355 -24.54 -5.78 -34.54
CA ARG A 355 -23.21 -6.11 -35.04
C ARG A 355 -22.23 -6.30 -33.92
N ARG A 356 -21.15 -7.03 -34.15
CA ARG A 356 -20.04 -7.18 -33.18
C ARG A 356 -19.25 -5.90 -33.06
N LEU A 357 -19.03 -5.47 -31.78
CA LEU A 357 -18.14 -4.40 -31.40
C LEU A 357 -16.99 -4.98 -30.59
N LEU A 358 -15.77 -4.53 -30.87
CA LEU A 358 -14.60 -4.82 -30.08
C LEU A 358 -13.97 -3.52 -29.60
N LYS A 359 -13.37 -3.57 -28.43
CA LYS A 359 -12.54 -2.48 -27.88
C LYS A 359 -11.11 -2.98 -27.76
N ARG A 360 -10.16 -2.17 -28.24
CA ARG A 360 -8.73 -2.40 -28.10
C ARG A 360 -8.15 -1.26 -27.31
N HIS A 361 -7.32 -1.56 -26.30
CA HIS A 361 -6.60 -0.51 -25.57
C HIS A 361 -5.54 0.13 -26.49
N LEU A 362 -5.25 1.42 -26.32
CA LEU A 362 -4.21 2.09 -27.10
C LEU A 362 -2.85 1.41 -26.94
N HIS A 363 -2.55 0.93 -25.73
CA HIS A 363 -1.31 0.21 -25.38
C HIS A 363 -1.52 -1.31 -25.30
N ASP A 364 -2.30 -1.86 -26.25
CA ASP A 364 -2.70 -3.29 -26.23
C ASP A 364 -1.51 -4.24 -26.36
N ALA A 365 -0.49 -3.85 -27.13
CA ALA A 365 0.71 -4.66 -27.29
C ALA A 365 1.45 -4.88 -25.96
N ALA A 366 1.58 -3.85 -25.14
CA ALA A 366 2.17 -3.96 -23.80
C ALA A 366 1.30 -4.81 -22.86
N LEU A 367 -0.04 -4.67 -22.93
CA LEU A 367 -0.97 -5.53 -22.19
C LEU A 367 -0.81 -7.01 -22.57
N GLN A 368 -0.67 -7.32 -23.85
CA GLN A 368 -0.50 -8.68 -24.31
C GLN A 368 0.84 -9.26 -23.84
N ARG A 369 1.94 -8.50 -23.94
CA ARG A 369 3.24 -8.93 -23.43
C ARG A 369 3.21 -9.19 -21.92
N MET A 370 2.64 -8.26 -21.15
CA MET A 370 2.46 -8.40 -19.69
C MET A 370 1.62 -9.63 -19.34
N ASN A 371 0.49 -9.86 -20.02
CA ASN A 371 -0.35 -11.03 -19.82
C ASN A 371 0.35 -12.34 -20.18
N ALA A 372 1.11 -12.38 -21.29
CA ALA A 372 1.86 -13.57 -21.69
C ALA A 372 2.91 -13.98 -20.66
N ARG A 373 3.51 -13.00 -19.95
CA ARG A 373 4.46 -13.23 -18.86
C ARG A 373 3.78 -13.68 -17.55
N ALA A 374 2.48 -13.49 -17.39
CA ALA A 374 1.73 -13.87 -16.21
C ALA A 374 1.46 -15.38 -16.14
N THR A 375 2.53 -16.17 -16.18
CA THR A 375 2.48 -17.63 -16.11
C THR A 375 1.93 -18.13 -14.77
N ALA A 376 1.51 -19.39 -14.70
CA ALA A 376 1.06 -20.01 -13.45
C ALA A 376 2.12 -19.92 -12.34
N GLN A 377 3.41 -20.04 -12.71
CA GLN A 377 4.52 -19.90 -11.79
C GLN A 377 4.67 -18.48 -11.26
N ALA A 378 4.60 -17.45 -12.12
CA ALA A 378 4.65 -16.06 -11.73
C ALA A 378 3.47 -15.69 -10.81
N MET A 379 2.26 -16.18 -11.10
CA MET A 379 1.09 -15.95 -10.27
C MET A 379 1.15 -16.70 -8.93
N ARG A 380 1.78 -17.86 -8.88
CA ARG A 380 2.06 -18.55 -7.62
C ARG A 380 3.07 -17.76 -6.78
N LEU A 381 4.17 -17.29 -7.39
CA LEU A 381 5.16 -16.45 -6.73
C LEU A 381 4.48 -15.21 -6.11
N ARG A 382 3.65 -14.50 -6.89
CA ARG A 382 2.90 -13.34 -6.39
C ARG A 382 2.10 -13.67 -5.13
N ARG A 383 1.28 -14.73 -5.15
CA ARG A 383 0.45 -15.10 -4.00
C ARG A 383 1.29 -15.42 -2.76
N CYS A 384 2.32 -16.25 -2.91
CA CYS A 384 3.19 -16.61 -1.78
C CYS A 384 3.92 -15.40 -1.18
N THR A 385 4.25 -14.40 -2.00
CA THR A 385 5.05 -13.25 -1.57
C THR A 385 4.19 -12.15 -0.92
N VAL A 386 3.01 -11.82 -1.48
CA VAL A 386 2.22 -10.65 -1.04
C VAL A 386 1.22 -10.96 0.07
N GLU A 387 0.63 -12.17 0.08
CA GLU A 387 -0.48 -12.44 0.99
C GLU A 387 -0.04 -12.52 2.46
N ARG A 388 1.12 -13.14 2.72
CA ARG A 388 1.68 -13.25 4.08
C ARG A 388 1.97 -11.89 4.73
N PRO A 389 2.68 -10.93 4.06
CA PRO A 389 2.88 -9.58 4.60
C PRO A 389 1.58 -8.89 4.99
N PHE A 390 0.55 -8.91 4.14
CA PHE A 390 -0.73 -8.29 4.46
C PHE A 390 -1.46 -8.98 5.63
N ALA A 391 -1.39 -10.29 5.73
CA ALA A 391 -1.97 -11.01 6.86
C ALA A 391 -1.28 -10.60 8.17
N LEU A 392 0.05 -10.53 8.20
CA LEU A 392 0.81 -10.10 9.37
C LEU A 392 0.58 -8.62 9.70
N LEU A 393 0.61 -7.74 8.71
CA LEU A 393 0.29 -6.33 8.93
C LEU A 393 -1.10 -6.16 9.54
N LYS A 394 -2.13 -6.78 8.98
CA LYS A 394 -3.53 -6.61 9.42
C LYS A 394 -3.80 -7.16 10.80
N TYR A 395 -3.37 -8.39 11.05
CA TYR A 395 -3.85 -9.17 12.20
C TYR A 395 -2.81 -9.33 13.30
N VAL A 396 -1.52 -9.24 12.98
CA VAL A 396 -0.44 -9.37 13.97
C VAL A 396 0.09 -8.02 14.42
N ILE A 397 0.22 -7.04 13.51
CA ILE A 397 0.81 -5.72 13.83
C ILE A 397 -0.29 -4.70 14.14
N PHE A 398 -1.27 -4.56 13.27
CA PHE A 398 -2.41 -3.67 13.52
C PHE A 398 -3.41 -4.26 14.53
N GLY A 399 -3.52 -5.59 14.64
CA GLY A 399 -4.57 -6.30 15.37
C GLY A 399 -5.91 -6.23 14.63
N HIS A 400 -6.28 -5.06 14.15
CA HIS A 400 -7.41 -4.83 13.25
C HIS A 400 -6.97 -3.88 12.14
N PRO A 401 -7.37 -4.11 10.86
CA PRO A 401 -6.98 -3.28 9.73
C PRO A 401 -7.73 -1.94 9.73
N ARG A 402 -7.49 -1.12 10.76
CA ARG A 402 -8.04 0.22 10.95
C ARG A 402 -6.96 1.17 11.44
N PHE A 403 -6.93 2.37 10.87
CA PHE A 403 -6.05 3.45 11.28
C PHE A 403 -6.52 4.11 12.58
N LEU A 404 -5.59 4.66 13.33
CA LEU A 404 -5.83 5.50 14.51
C LEU A 404 -5.67 6.98 14.17
N LEU A 405 -4.81 7.31 13.19
CA LEU A 405 -4.62 8.66 12.71
C LEU A 405 -5.55 8.96 11.53
N ARG A 406 -5.96 10.21 11.44
CA ARG A 406 -6.79 10.74 10.35
C ARG A 406 -5.91 11.25 9.21
N GLY A 407 -6.48 11.22 8.00
CA GLY A 407 -5.86 11.74 6.81
C GLY A 407 -4.79 10.81 6.20
N LEU A 408 -4.48 11.07 4.95
CA LEU A 408 -3.54 10.26 4.18
C LEU A 408 -2.14 10.24 4.80
N CYS A 409 -1.66 11.39 5.26
CA CYS A 409 -0.36 11.53 5.91
C CYS A 409 -0.28 10.71 7.21
N GLY A 410 -1.35 10.76 8.03
CA GLY A 410 -1.44 9.95 9.25
C GLY A 410 -1.46 8.45 8.96
N ALA A 411 -2.23 8.02 7.95
CA ALA A 411 -2.29 6.65 7.51
C ALA A 411 -0.92 6.16 6.98
N GLN A 412 -0.22 7.03 6.22
CA GLN A 412 1.13 6.73 5.72
C GLN A 412 2.12 6.52 6.87
N ALA A 413 2.10 7.38 7.90
CA ALA A 413 2.96 7.24 9.08
C ALA A 413 2.72 5.89 9.80
N GLU A 414 1.45 5.50 9.97
CA GLU A 414 1.11 4.23 10.59
C GLU A 414 1.58 3.03 9.77
N VAL A 415 1.43 3.08 8.44
CA VAL A 415 1.90 2.01 7.55
C VAL A 415 3.42 1.93 7.55
N SER A 416 4.13 3.07 7.56
CA SER A 416 5.59 3.09 7.61
C SER A 416 6.13 2.45 8.90
N LEU A 417 5.56 2.78 10.07
CA LEU A 417 5.91 2.13 11.34
C LEU A 417 5.59 0.63 11.33
N ALA A 418 4.43 0.26 10.81
CA ALA A 418 4.02 -1.13 10.73
C ALA A 418 4.91 -1.95 9.78
N THR A 419 5.31 -1.36 8.66
CA THR A 419 6.22 -1.98 7.69
C THR A 419 7.62 -2.17 8.29
N MET A 420 8.14 -1.19 9.03
CA MET A 420 9.41 -1.36 9.75
C MET A 420 9.33 -2.49 10.79
N ALA A 421 8.26 -2.52 11.59
CA ALA A 421 8.05 -3.60 12.56
C ALA A 421 7.94 -4.98 11.87
N TYR A 422 7.22 -5.05 10.75
CA TYR A 422 7.12 -6.27 9.93
C TYR A 422 8.50 -6.70 9.40
N ASN A 423 9.27 -5.78 8.83
CA ASN A 423 10.58 -6.07 8.27
C ASN A 423 11.56 -6.52 9.38
N LEU A 424 11.62 -5.82 10.52
CA LEU A 424 12.44 -6.24 11.66
C LEU A 424 12.07 -7.65 12.13
N LYS A 425 10.76 -7.94 12.27
CA LYS A 425 10.29 -9.28 12.64
C LYS A 425 10.72 -10.35 11.63
N THR A 426 10.64 -10.04 10.35
CA THR A 426 11.05 -10.93 9.27
C THR A 426 12.57 -11.17 9.29
N MET A 427 13.36 -10.09 9.43
CA MET A 427 14.83 -10.17 9.53
C MET A 427 15.26 -11.01 10.74
N MET A 428 14.65 -10.79 11.91
CA MET A 428 14.89 -11.62 13.11
C MET A 428 14.52 -13.07 12.92
N SER A 429 13.40 -13.33 12.21
CA SER A 429 12.96 -14.71 11.92
C SER A 429 13.93 -15.48 11.02
N VAL A 430 14.62 -14.78 10.11
CA VAL A 430 15.57 -15.39 9.15
C VAL A 430 16.97 -15.51 9.72
N LEU A 431 17.50 -14.46 10.35
CA LEU A 431 18.88 -14.40 10.82
C LEU A 431 19.04 -14.79 12.30
N GLY A 432 17.97 -14.73 13.08
CA GLY A 432 18.04 -14.73 14.55
C GLY A 432 18.42 -13.35 15.10
N VAL A 433 18.03 -13.10 16.35
CA VAL A 433 18.23 -11.79 17.03
C VAL A 433 19.70 -11.46 17.19
N THR A 434 20.51 -12.41 17.68
CA THR A 434 21.93 -12.18 17.96
C THR A 434 22.70 -11.82 16.72
N LYS A 435 22.51 -12.57 15.62
CA LYS A 435 23.20 -12.29 14.34
C LYS A 435 22.72 -10.97 13.75
N LEU A 436 21.40 -10.71 13.75
CA LEU A 436 20.86 -9.46 13.21
C LEU A 436 21.40 -8.25 13.99
N LYS A 437 21.47 -8.33 15.32
CA LYS A 437 22.07 -7.28 16.15
C LYS A 437 23.53 -7.01 15.75
N GLN A 438 24.32 -8.05 15.50
CA GLN A 438 25.73 -7.91 15.07
C GLN A 438 25.84 -7.24 13.69
N GLU A 439 24.96 -7.57 12.77
CA GLU A 439 24.94 -6.96 11.43
C GLU A 439 24.43 -5.49 11.45
N LEU A 440 23.59 -5.15 12.44
CA LEU A 440 23.10 -3.80 12.63
C LEU A 440 24.04 -2.96 13.52
N ALA A 441 24.93 -3.53 14.29
CA ALA A 441 25.92 -2.81 15.08
C ALA A 441 27.13 -2.41 14.24
#